data_bca863a813da74d4804148d3bcd8d3fd
#
_entry.id   bca863a813da74d4804148d3bcd8d3fd
#
_cell.length_a   1.000
_cell.length_b   1.000
_cell.length_c   1.000
_cell.angle_alpha   90.00
_cell.angle_beta   90.00
_cell.angle_gamma   90.00
#
_symmetry.space_group_name_H-M   'P 1'
#
loop_
_entity.id
_entity.type
_entity.pdbx_description
1 polymer ?
#
loop_
_entity_poly.entity_id
_entity_poly.type
_entity_poly.pdbx_seq_one_letter_code
_entity_poly.pdbx_strand_id
1 'polypeptide(L)'
;MTLNIPGNTPVIVGVADIIDRRKEDGPDPLSFLVNASELSFQDTGISNLHSYIDAVGVVRFSVDFSTATNQSNFGYSNFPKSLAKKLNINKDIFELYSGMGGNAPQVLIQEVSKRIYNNEVQCALISGGEVLQTMISKLKTGKPLDWEDHPGGSPEIVGINDEGFSSDEKKHFMDLPSNVYPIFANALRSEKSQSSKEHLKECSELFSKFSKVAEKNSNSWFPKYRSPEEIEKVTDSNRLVGFPYTKYLNSMIRVNMASSMIIMSEKLSKELNISQKKKIYLHGSCILNDIWNVSKRPKLIESPAIKKCGEEVLSQAQVSMDSISYFDIYSCFPSAVQIAMKELSLNLDDNRPLTVTGGLPYFGGPGNAYTMFSSSEMVRKLRKNQNKYGMITANSWFLTKHAINIFSSKAPPEIDWNQNFQKLQKEIDSREIKNFNQTPNGLGKITSYTIVQGRKNLEYGIVIGELDDKSQFIANILGDQSLLKKMTELELLGTKGEVICTSERNIFKPEIL
;
A
#
# COMPACT_ATOMS: atom_id res chain seq x y z
N MET A 1 21.17 -3.85 33.51
CA MET A 1 20.21 -4.95 33.65
C MET A 1 19.79 -5.39 32.28
N THR A 2 20.10 -6.62 31.87
CA THR A 2 19.54 -7.22 30.66
C THR A 2 18.06 -7.46 30.94
N LEU A 3 17.19 -6.69 30.25
CA LEU A 3 15.74 -6.93 30.28
C LEU A 3 15.51 -8.38 29.84
N ASN A 4 14.82 -9.16 30.67
CA ASN A 4 14.48 -10.53 30.34
C ASN A 4 13.32 -10.53 29.36
N ILE A 5 13.62 -10.58 28.05
CA ILE A 5 12.61 -10.65 26.99
C ILE A 5 11.98 -12.05 27.02
N PRO A 6 10.63 -12.17 27.10
CA PRO A 6 9.91 -13.45 27.04
C PRO A 6 10.33 -14.28 25.83
N GLY A 7 10.43 -15.60 26.01
CA GLY A 7 10.90 -16.50 24.96
C GLY A 7 10.00 -16.55 23.71
N ASN A 8 8.72 -16.28 23.86
CA ASN A 8 7.73 -16.24 22.79
C ASN A 8 7.56 -14.84 22.15
N THR A 9 8.45 -13.90 22.42
CA THR A 9 8.45 -12.59 21.76
C THR A 9 8.87 -12.75 20.31
N PRO A 10 8.08 -12.24 19.32
CA PRO A 10 8.47 -12.28 17.92
C PRO A 10 9.63 -11.32 17.64
N VAL A 11 10.63 -11.78 16.90
CA VAL A 11 11.81 -11.00 16.53
C VAL A 11 12.18 -11.20 15.07
N ILE A 12 12.41 -10.12 14.35
CA ILE A 12 12.91 -10.14 12.96
C ILE A 12 14.42 -10.29 12.99
N VAL A 13 14.92 -11.29 12.28
CA VAL A 13 16.34 -11.67 12.29
C VAL A 13 17.00 -11.73 10.92
N GLY A 14 16.22 -11.83 9.84
CA GLY A 14 16.70 -11.86 8.46
C GLY A 14 15.80 -11.03 7.55
N VAL A 15 16.41 -10.28 6.61
CA VAL A 15 15.68 -9.53 5.57
C VAL A 15 16.48 -9.49 4.29
N ALA A 16 15.81 -9.56 3.15
CA ALA A 16 16.43 -9.38 1.85
C ALA A 16 15.48 -8.74 0.86
N ASP A 17 16.05 -7.95 -0.06
CA ASP A 17 15.35 -7.38 -1.21
C ASP A 17 16.13 -7.68 -2.47
N ILE A 18 15.43 -7.98 -3.56
CA ILE A 18 16.02 -8.16 -4.88
C ILE A 18 15.26 -7.40 -5.94
N ILE A 19 15.98 -6.94 -6.94
CA ILE A 19 15.45 -6.19 -8.08
C ILE A 19 16.02 -6.78 -9.36
N ASP A 20 15.16 -7.01 -10.35
CA ASP A 20 15.57 -7.46 -11.66
C ASP A 20 14.99 -6.56 -12.77
N ARG A 21 15.84 -5.77 -13.42
CA ARG A 21 15.43 -4.83 -14.47
C ARG A 21 15.29 -5.43 -15.85
N ARG A 22 15.54 -6.74 -16.00
CA ARG A 22 15.30 -7.44 -17.27
C ARG A 22 13.83 -7.36 -17.65
N LYS A 23 13.56 -7.45 -18.93
CA LYS A 23 12.22 -7.37 -19.50
C LYS A 23 11.66 -8.78 -19.72
N GLU A 24 11.68 -9.25 -20.97
CA GLU A 24 11.11 -10.55 -21.38
C GLU A 24 11.79 -11.76 -20.73
N ASP A 25 13.11 -11.67 -20.54
CA ASP A 25 13.93 -12.70 -19.90
C ASP A 25 14.08 -12.47 -18.39
N GLY A 26 13.17 -11.69 -17.80
CA GLY A 26 13.09 -11.46 -16.37
C GLY A 26 12.59 -12.69 -15.61
N PRO A 27 12.54 -12.61 -14.27
CA PRO A 27 12.20 -13.76 -13.44
C PRO A 27 10.73 -14.17 -13.59
N ASP A 28 10.44 -15.43 -13.31
CA ASP A 28 9.11 -15.90 -12.94
C ASP A 28 8.84 -15.62 -11.45
N PRO A 29 7.56 -15.58 -11.04
CA PRO A 29 7.19 -15.26 -9.66
C PRO A 29 7.81 -16.15 -8.61
N LEU A 30 7.80 -17.47 -8.83
CA LEU A 30 8.22 -18.45 -7.81
C LEU A 30 9.72 -18.45 -7.60
N SER A 31 10.52 -18.54 -8.67
CA SER A 31 11.98 -18.50 -8.57
C SER A 31 12.47 -17.16 -8.00
N PHE A 32 11.73 -16.08 -8.27
CA PHE A 32 12.08 -14.76 -7.73
C PHE A 32 11.89 -14.69 -6.21
N LEU A 33 10.77 -15.24 -5.68
CA LEU A 33 10.59 -15.35 -4.24
C LEU A 33 11.58 -16.33 -3.59
N VAL A 34 11.93 -17.44 -4.25
CA VAL A 34 12.98 -18.36 -3.78
C VAL A 34 14.29 -17.61 -3.58
N ASN A 35 14.74 -16.86 -4.58
CA ASN A 35 16.00 -16.10 -4.50
C ASN A 35 15.98 -15.07 -3.37
N ALA A 36 14.88 -14.32 -3.18
CA ALA A 36 14.74 -13.38 -2.08
C ALA A 36 14.76 -14.09 -0.72
N SER A 37 14.13 -15.25 -0.61
CA SER A 37 14.07 -16.06 0.61
C SER A 37 15.45 -16.59 1.01
N GLU A 38 16.20 -17.15 0.06
CA GLU A 38 17.57 -17.62 0.29
C GLU A 38 18.49 -16.51 0.80
N LEU A 39 18.39 -15.32 0.23
CA LEU A 39 19.15 -14.16 0.71
C LEU A 39 18.73 -13.73 2.12
N SER A 40 17.45 -13.85 2.46
CA SER A 40 16.98 -13.56 3.82
C SER A 40 17.49 -14.61 4.84
N PHE A 41 17.63 -15.88 4.43
CA PHE A 41 18.27 -16.92 5.24
C PHE A 41 19.74 -16.59 5.48
N GLN A 42 20.47 -16.22 4.42
CA GLN A 42 21.88 -15.80 4.53
C GLN A 42 22.05 -14.60 5.48
N ASP A 43 21.12 -13.62 5.45
CA ASP A 43 21.18 -12.47 6.36
C ASP A 43 21.06 -12.87 7.84
N THR A 44 20.42 -14.00 8.18
CA THR A 44 20.42 -14.50 9.56
C THR A 44 21.78 -14.99 10.02
N GLY A 45 22.59 -15.54 9.10
CA GLY A 45 23.86 -16.21 9.38
C GLY A 45 23.71 -17.67 9.80
N ILE A 46 22.52 -18.26 9.71
CA ILE A 46 22.25 -19.67 10.09
C ILE A 46 22.28 -20.57 8.86
N SER A 47 23.13 -21.61 8.89
CA SER A 47 23.39 -22.46 7.73
C SER A 47 22.19 -23.33 7.30
N ASN A 48 21.35 -23.77 8.23
CA ASN A 48 20.26 -24.73 8.00
C ASN A 48 18.92 -24.17 8.44
N LEU A 49 18.66 -22.88 8.18
CA LEU A 49 17.48 -22.20 8.70
C LEU A 49 16.17 -22.83 8.20
N HIS A 50 16.14 -23.36 6.97
CA HIS A 50 14.95 -23.99 6.39
C HIS A 50 14.39 -25.14 7.26
N SER A 51 15.22 -25.85 8.03
CA SER A 51 14.75 -26.91 8.92
C SER A 51 13.95 -26.40 10.13
N TYR A 52 14.06 -25.11 10.46
CA TYR A 52 13.34 -24.48 11.58
C TYR A 52 12.03 -23.80 11.14
N ILE A 53 11.80 -23.62 9.83
CA ILE A 53 10.61 -22.91 9.33
C ILE A 53 9.35 -23.71 9.62
N ASP A 54 8.42 -23.14 10.39
CA ASP A 54 7.11 -23.72 10.74
C ASP A 54 5.96 -23.06 9.99
N ALA A 55 6.20 -21.89 9.41
CA ALA A 55 5.21 -21.16 8.62
C ALA A 55 5.84 -20.49 7.42
N VAL A 56 5.14 -20.52 6.28
CA VAL A 56 5.50 -19.78 5.07
C VAL A 56 4.33 -18.87 4.71
N GLY A 57 4.54 -17.57 4.82
CA GLY A 57 3.60 -16.53 4.40
C GLY A 57 4.00 -15.95 3.05
N VAL A 58 3.07 -15.90 2.10
CA VAL A 58 3.28 -15.26 0.81
C VAL A 58 2.30 -14.11 0.64
N VAL A 59 2.83 -12.94 0.29
CA VAL A 59 2.01 -11.79 -0.11
C VAL A 59 1.43 -12.08 -1.49
N ARG A 60 0.10 -12.03 -1.59
CA ARG A 60 -0.63 -12.29 -2.84
C ARG A 60 -0.14 -11.38 -3.95
N PHE A 61 0.17 -11.96 -5.11
CA PHE A 61 0.48 -11.19 -6.31
C PHE A 61 -0.76 -10.41 -6.79
N SER A 62 -0.57 -9.20 -7.25
CA SER A 62 -1.69 -8.35 -7.71
C SER A 62 -2.43 -8.95 -8.92
N VAL A 63 -1.74 -9.72 -9.74
CA VAL A 63 -2.34 -10.41 -10.90
C VAL A 63 -3.21 -11.61 -10.53
N ASP A 64 -3.07 -12.14 -9.32
CA ASP A 64 -3.87 -13.29 -8.85
C ASP A 64 -5.33 -12.91 -8.51
N PHE A 65 -5.64 -11.63 -8.45
CA PHE A 65 -7.01 -11.13 -8.29
C PHE A 65 -7.69 -10.77 -9.62
N SER A 66 -6.92 -10.57 -10.67
CA SER A 66 -7.40 -10.06 -11.95
C SER A 66 -8.17 -11.12 -12.74
N THR A 67 -9.34 -10.74 -13.29
CA THR A 67 -10.04 -11.52 -14.32
C THR A 67 -9.17 -11.73 -15.56
N ALA A 68 -8.13 -10.92 -15.77
CA ALA A 68 -7.14 -11.11 -16.81
C ALA A 68 -6.26 -12.36 -16.58
N THR A 69 -6.18 -12.89 -15.36
CA THR A 69 -5.47 -14.15 -15.07
C THR A 69 -6.16 -15.37 -15.68
N ASN A 70 -7.47 -15.32 -15.91
CA ASN A 70 -8.18 -16.38 -16.63
C ASN A 70 -7.78 -16.46 -18.12
N GLN A 71 -7.06 -15.47 -18.63
CA GLN A 71 -6.55 -15.43 -20.01
C GLN A 71 -5.03 -15.66 -20.09
N SER A 72 -4.33 -15.61 -18.97
CA SER A 72 -2.91 -15.89 -18.86
C SER A 72 -2.72 -17.15 -18.03
N ASN A 73 -1.84 -18.06 -18.43
CA ASN A 73 -1.51 -19.28 -17.69
C ASN A 73 -0.78 -18.98 -16.35
N PHE A 74 -1.21 -17.94 -15.64
CA PHE A 74 -0.73 -17.63 -14.29
C PHE A 74 -1.56 -18.41 -13.29
N GLY A 75 -1.06 -19.55 -12.86
CA GLY A 75 -1.80 -20.46 -12.00
C GLY A 75 -0.95 -21.08 -10.90
N TYR A 76 -1.03 -20.52 -9.71
CA TYR A 76 -0.48 -21.15 -8.51
C TYR A 76 -1.63 -21.54 -7.58
N SER A 77 -1.93 -22.83 -7.45
CA SER A 77 -3.03 -23.26 -6.59
C SER A 77 -2.75 -23.09 -5.10
N ASN A 78 -1.45 -23.12 -4.71
CA ASN A 78 -0.99 -22.95 -3.35
C ASN A 78 0.43 -22.40 -3.33
N PHE A 79 0.57 -21.10 -3.48
CA PHE A 79 1.87 -20.44 -3.62
C PHE A 79 2.79 -20.64 -2.40
N PRO A 80 2.33 -20.53 -1.12
CA PRO A 80 3.16 -20.83 0.05
C PRO A 80 3.78 -22.21 0.01
N LYS A 81 3.00 -23.24 -0.39
CA LYS A 81 3.50 -24.61 -0.52
C LYS A 81 4.49 -24.79 -1.67
N SER A 82 4.23 -24.13 -2.81
CA SER A 82 5.16 -24.12 -3.93
C SER A 82 6.52 -23.54 -3.51
N LEU A 83 6.50 -22.42 -2.78
CA LEU A 83 7.71 -21.77 -2.25
C LEU A 83 8.43 -22.68 -1.25
N ALA A 84 7.71 -23.27 -0.30
CA ALA A 84 8.29 -24.18 0.69
C ALA A 84 8.98 -25.37 0.03
N LYS A 85 8.33 -26.02 -0.95
CA LYS A 85 8.92 -27.14 -1.70
C LYS A 85 10.21 -26.74 -2.42
N LYS A 86 10.24 -25.58 -3.07
CA LYS A 86 11.45 -25.08 -3.78
C LYS A 86 12.59 -24.75 -2.83
N LEU A 87 12.28 -24.36 -1.60
CA LEU A 87 13.25 -24.09 -0.53
C LEU A 87 13.64 -25.34 0.27
N ASN A 88 13.20 -26.55 -0.14
CA ASN A 88 13.45 -27.81 0.55
C ASN A 88 12.97 -27.82 2.02
N ILE A 89 11.87 -27.13 2.32
CA ILE A 89 11.19 -27.18 3.62
C ILE A 89 10.29 -28.41 3.59
N ASN A 90 10.78 -29.53 4.17
CA ASN A 90 10.20 -30.88 4.03
C ASN A 90 9.43 -31.33 5.29
N LYS A 91 8.77 -30.43 5.98
CA LYS A 91 7.91 -30.73 7.14
C LYS A 91 6.54 -30.09 6.98
N ASP A 92 5.58 -30.47 7.81
CA ASP A 92 4.31 -29.79 7.89
C ASP A 92 4.50 -28.36 8.39
N ILE A 93 3.90 -27.39 7.70
CA ILE A 93 4.00 -25.96 7.97
C ILE A 93 2.63 -25.31 7.87
N PHE A 94 2.50 -24.16 8.50
CA PHE A 94 1.39 -23.25 8.19
C PHE A 94 1.61 -22.57 6.84
N GLU A 95 0.70 -22.79 5.90
CA GLU A 95 0.72 -22.23 4.54
C GLU A 95 -0.19 -20.99 4.52
N LEU A 96 0.39 -19.79 4.61
CA LEU A 96 -0.35 -18.53 4.76
C LEU A 96 -0.30 -17.74 3.46
N TYR A 97 -1.44 -17.37 2.90
CA TYR A 97 -1.53 -16.55 1.70
C TYR A 97 -2.34 -15.30 2.01
N SER A 98 -1.79 -14.11 1.75
CA SER A 98 -2.49 -12.87 2.13
C SER A 98 -3.74 -12.60 1.30
N GLY A 99 -4.66 -11.82 1.83
CA GLY A 99 -5.65 -11.09 1.04
C GLY A 99 -4.99 -10.02 0.17
N MET A 100 -5.79 -9.40 -0.74
CA MET A 100 -5.32 -8.32 -1.62
C MET A 100 -5.02 -7.04 -0.87
N GLY A 101 -3.97 -6.34 -1.29
CA GLY A 101 -3.72 -4.95 -0.95
C GLY A 101 -2.37 -4.65 -0.33
N GLY A 102 -1.97 -3.37 -0.39
CA GLY A 102 -0.67 -2.90 0.08
C GLY A 102 -0.46 -2.99 1.60
N ASN A 103 -1.51 -3.29 2.39
CA ASN A 103 -1.40 -3.59 3.81
C ASN A 103 -1.09 -5.06 4.09
N ALA A 104 -1.18 -5.94 3.10
CA ALA A 104 -1.02 -7.39 3.24
C ALA A 104 0.29 -7.84 3.92
N PRO A 105 1.47 -7.25 3.63
CA PRO A 105 2.69 -7.61 4.35
C PRO A 105 2.59 -7.37 5.86
N GLN A 106 2.03 -6.24 6.29
CA GLN A 106 1.90 -5.91 7.70
C GLN A 106 0.89 -6.82 8.40
N VAL A 107 -0.16 -7.25 7.68
CA VAL A 107 -1.14 -8.23 8.15
C VAL A 107 -0.48 -9.60 8.37
N LEU A 108 0.35 -10.07 7.44
CA LEU A 108 1.11 -11.32 7.61
C LEU A 108 2.12 -11.24 8.75
N ILE A 109 2.82 -10.11 8.90
CA ILE A 109 3.75 -9.90 10.02
C ILE A 109 3.01 -9.99 11.36
N GLN A 110 1.82 -9.38 11.47
CA GLN A 110 1.00 -9.45 12.68
C GLN A 110 0.52 -10.89 12.96
N GLU A 111 0.00 -11.59 11.95
CA GLU A 111 -0.49 -12.96 12.10
C GLU A 111 0.63 -13.91 12.54
N VAL A 112 1.79 -13.84 11.90
CA VAL A 112 2.96 -14.64 12.28
C VAL A 112 3.43 -14.30 13.70
N SER A 113 3.44 -13.01 14.07
CA SER A 113 3.80 -12.57 15.42
C SER A 113 2.85 -13.13 16.47
N LYS A 114 1.54 -13.16 16.19
CA LYS A 114 0.53 -13.78 17.04
C LYS A 114 0.77 -15.27 17.22
N ARG A 115 1.07 -16.01 16.14
CA ARG A 115 1.35 -17.46 16.21
C ARG A 115 2.62 -17.76 17.00
N ILE A 116 3.64 -16.91 16.87
CA ILE A 116 4.87 -17.03 17.68
C ILE A 116 4.56 -16.78 19.16
N TYR A 117 3.80 -15.75 19.48
CA TYR A 117 3.37 -15.42 20.82
C TYR A 117 2.57 -16.57 21.48
N ASN A 118 1.74 -17.24 20.71
CA ASN A 118 0.96 -18.40 21.17
C ASN A 118 1.76 -19.72 21.19
N ASN A 119 3.05 -19.70 20.83
CA ASN A 119 3.91 -20.87 20.70
C ASN A 119 3.44 -21.90 19.64
N GLU A 120 2.63 -21.49 18.67
CA GLU A 120 2.20 -22.31 17.53
C GLU A 120 3.30 -22.39 16.45
N VAL A 121 4.12 -21.34 16.33
CA VAL A 121 5.22 -21.18 15.36
C VAL A 121 6.48 -20.74 16.11
N GLN A 122 7.63 -21.29 15.75
CA GLN A 122 8.91 -20.85 16.28
C GLN A 122 9.70 -20.02 15.26
N CYS A 123 9.54 -20.29 13.97
CA CYS A 123 10.21 -19.58 12.89
C CYS A 123 9.33 -19.51 11.65
N ALA A 124 9.20 -18.33 11.07
CA ALA A 124 8.42 -18.09 9.87
C ALA A 124 9.22 -17.36 8.80
N LEU A 125 8.98 -17.73 7.55
CA LEU A 125 9.36 -17.01 6.35
C LEU A 125 8.15 -16.21 5.86
N ILE A 126 8.29 -14.91 5.62
CA ILE A 126 7.33 -14.11 4.87
C ILE A 126 8.02 -13.62 3.60
N SER A 127 7.40 -13.83 2.44
CA SER A 127 7.95 -13.40 1.15
C SER A 127 6.88 -12.75 0.29
N GLY A 128 7.25 -11.73 -0.48
CA GLY A 128 6.35 -11.04 -1.38
C GLY A 128 7.08 -10.31 -2.49
N GLY A 129 6.42 -10.15 -3.63
CA GLY A 129 7.02 -9.49 -4.78
C GLY A 129 6.05 -9.30 -5.92
N GLU A 130 6.55 -8.69 -6.99
CA GLU A 130 5.84 -8.54 -8.27
C GLU A 130 6.82 -8.68 -9.44
N VAL A 131 6.33 -9.23 -10.54
CA VAL A 131 7.09 -9.41 -11.78
C VAL A 131 6.38 -8.78 -12.98
N LEU A 132 5.69 -7.65 -12.75
CA LEU A 132 4.86 -6.97 -13.75
C LEU A 132 5.68 -6.44 -14.94
N GLN A 133 6.95 -6.11 -14.74
CA GLN A 133 7.84 -5.73 -15.85
C GLN A 133 8.02 -6.88 -16.83
N THR A 134 8.30 -8.09 -16.33
CA THR A 134 8.45 -9.31 -17.14
C THR A 134 7.12 -9.68 -17.80
N MET A 135 6.04 -9.75 -17.01
CA MET A 135 4.72 -10.12 -17.49
C MET A 135 4.26 -9.24 -18.65
N ILE A 136 4.25 -7.93 -18.47
CA ILE A 136 3.80 -6.98 -19.49
C ILE A 136 4.71 -7.04 -20.74
N SER A 137 6.00 -7.30 -20.56
CA SER A 137 6.93 -7.42 -21.70
C SER A 137 6.68 -8.68 -22.50
N LYS A 138 6.49 -9.84 -21.85
CA LYS A 138 6.14 -11.10 -22.52
C LYS A 138 4.80 -10.99 -23.25
N LEU A 139 3.75 -10.48 -22.58
CA LEU A 139 2.43 -10.32 -23.20
C LEU A 139 2.45 -9.41 -24.45
N LYS A 140 3.29 -8.34 -24.43
CA LYS A 140 3.44 -7.45 -25.60
C LYS A 140 4.12 -8.11 -26.79
N THR A 141 4.95 -9.10 -26.57
CA THR A 141 5.68 -9.84 -27.62
C THR A 141 5.03 -11.17 -27.95
N GLY A 142 3.86 -11.48 -27.37
CA GLY A 142 3.13 -12.73 -27.59
C GLY A 142 3.79 -13.97 -26.98
N LYS A 143 4.74 -13.78 -26.05
CA LYS A 143 5.38 -14.90 -25.35
C LYS A 143 4.47 -15.41 -24.23
N PRO A 144 4.36 -16.76 -24.03
CA PRO A 144 3.58 -17.32 -22.92
C PRO A 144 4.21 -16.99 -21.57
N LEU A 145 3.41 -17.01 -20.53
CA LEU A 145 3.90 -16.82 -19.15
C LEU A 145 4.39 -18.12 -18.54
N ASP A 146 3.71 -19.24 -18.76
CA ASP A 146 4.03 -20.58 -18.25
C ASP A 146 4.34 -20.58 -16.73
N TRP A 147 3.61 -19.74 -15.99
CA TRP A 147 3.81 -19.50 -14.58
C TRP A 147 2.74 -20.18 -13.76
N GLU A 148 2.94 -21.48 -13.51
CA GLU A 148 2.00 -22.28 -12.75
C GLU A 148 2.73 -23.33 -11.88
N ASP A 149 2.11 -23.69 -10.77
CA ASP A 149 2.48 -24.84 -9.95
C ASP A 149 1.28 -25.29 -9.11
N HIS A 150 1.07 -26.61 -9.03
CA HIS A 150 -0.07 -27.21 -8.36
C HIS A 150 0.40 -28.23 -7.30
N PRO A 151 0.98 -27.78 -6.17
CA PRO A 151 1.56 -28.67 -5.16
C PRO A 151 0.51 -29.41 -4.32
N GLY A 152 -0.79 -29.12 -4.53
CA GLY A 152 -1.91 -29.64 -3.78
C GLY A 152 -2.14 -28.93 -2.43
N GLY A 153 -3.31 -29.16 -1.82
CA GLY A 153 -3.78 -28.44 -0.64
C GLY A 153 -4.28 -27.04 -0.96
N SER A 154 -4.70 -26.32 0.08
CA SER A 154 -5.15 -24.93 -0.03
C SER A 154 -4.54 -24.14 1.11
N PRO A 155 -3.97 -22.95 0.84
CA PRO A 155 -3.39 -22.12 1.88
C PRO A 155 -4.51 -21.49 2.75
N GLU A 156 -4.16 -21.15 3.98
CA GLU A 156 -4.99 -20.28 4.81
C GLU A 156 -4.92 -18.84 4.27
N ILE A 157 -6.07 -18.23 4.06
CA ILE A 157 -6.15 -16.82 3.62
C ILE A 157 -6.10 -15.89 4.83
N VAL A 158 -5.09 -15.04 4.88
CA VAL A 158 -4.85 -14.10 5.97
C VAL A 158 -5.25 -12.69 5.54
N GLY A 159 -6.22 -12.10 6.26
CA GLY A 159 -6.75 -10.77 5.97
C GLY A 159 -7.92 -10.78 4.99
N ILE A 160 -8.42 -9.59 4.65
CA ILE A 160 -9.62 -9.41 3.83
C ILE A 160 -9.24 -9.41 2.35
N ASN A 161 -9.98 -10.19 1.55
CA ASN A 161 -9.77 -10.33 0.11
C ASN A 161 -10.89 -9.70 -0.75
N ASP A 162 -11.80 -8.94 -0.15
CA ASP A 162 -12.92 -8.33 -0.84
C ASP A 162 -12.49 -7.19 -1.77
N GLU A 163 -13.29 -6.90 -2.82
CA GLU A 163 -13.11 -5.76 -3.69
C GLU A 163 -13.27 -4.45 -2.92
N GLY A 164 -12.42 -3.46 -3.20
CA GLY A 164 -12.40 -2.16 -2.49
C GLY A 164 -13.36 -1.12 -3.07
N PHE A 165 -14.34 -1.53 -3.87
CA PHE A 165 -15.29 -0.65 -4.54
C PHE A 165 -16.64 -1.34 -4.71
N SER A 166 -17.71 -0.54 -4.77
CA SER A 166 -19.05 -1.03 -5.08
C SER A 166 -19.28 -1.16 -6.59
N SER A 167 -20.38 -1.82 -6.96
CA SER A 167 -20.84 -1.87 -8.35
C SER A 167 -21.09 -0.48 -8.94
N ASP A 168 -21.62 0.46 -8.12
CA ASP A 168 -21.84 1.85 -8.55
C ASP A 168 -20.53 2.58 -8.75
N GLU A 169 -19.56 2.42 -7.87
CA GLU A 169 -18.22 3.00 -8.03
C GLU A 169 -17.54 2.46 -9.29
N LYS A 170 -17.60 1.15 -9.53
CA LYS A 170 -17.06 0.51 -10.74
C LYS A 170 -17.76 1.00 -12.01
N LYS A 171 -19.09 1.12 -11.98
CA LYS A 171 -19.90 1.65 -13.08
C LYS A 171 -19.45 3.07 -13.51
N HIS A 172 -18.91 3.84 -12.56
CA HIS A 172 -18.44 5.20 -12.78
C HIS A 172 -16.90 5.31 -12.85
N PHE A 173 -16.20 4.19 -13.12
CA PHE A 173 -14.74 4.13 -13.28
C PHE A 173 -13.93 4.45 -12.01
N MET A 174 -14.51 4.27 -10.84
CA MET A 174 -13.84 4.41 -9.54
C MET A 174 -13.24 3.08 -9.04
N ASP A 175 -12.84 2.20 -9.93
CA ASP A 175 -12.20 0.91 -9.66
C ASP A 175 -10.67 0.92 -9.86
N LEU A 176 -10.12 2.06 -10.30
CA LEU A 176 -8.68 2.25 -10.48
C LEU A 176 -8.10 3.30 -9.51
N PRO A 177 -6.97 3.02 -8.83
CA PRO A 177 -6.34 4.01 -7.94
C PRO A 177 -6.02 5.35 -8.63
N SER A 178 -5.59 5.31 -9.89
CA SER A 178 -5.31 6.53 -10.68
C SER A 178 -6.54 7.42 -10.91
N ASN A 179 -7.73 6.88 -10.76
CA ASN A 179 -9.00 7.59 -10.91
C ASN A 179 -9.54 8.11 -9.56
N VAL A 180 -9.28 7.39 -8.48
CA VAL A 180 -9.85 7.69 -7.16
C VAL A 180 -8.95 8.62 -6.33
N TYR A 181 -7.64 8.40 -6.29
CA TYR A 181 -6.75 9.23 -5.47
C TYR A 181 -6.70 10.72 -5.86
N PRO A 182 -6.83 11.10 -7.14
CA PRO A 182 -7.01 12.51 -7.52
C PRO A 182 -8.28 13.15 -6.95
N ILE A 183 -9.35 12.37 -6.71
CA ILE A 183 -10.58 12.87 -6.05
C ILE A 183 -10.25 13.30 -4.61
N PHE A 184 -9.49 12.50 -3.86
CA PHE A 184 -9.01 12.92 -2.53
C PHE A 184 -8.14 14.18 -2.60
N ALA A 185 -7.30 14.32 -3.63
CA ALA A 185 -6.47 15.51 -3.83
C ALA A 185 -7.33 16.77 -4.01
N ASN A 186 -8.34 16.69 -4.86
CA ASN A 186 -9.26 17.82 -5.08
C ASN A 186 -10.11 18.14 -3.83
N ALA A 187 -10.47 17.15 -3.03
CA ALA A 187 -11.10 17.38 -1.73
C ALA A 187 -10.16 18.07 -0.73
N LEU A 188 -8.89 17.63 -0.65
CA LEU A 188 -7.87 18.24 0.23
C LEU A 188 -7.60 19.71 -0.13
N ARG A 189 -7.43 20.03 -1.42
CA ARG A 189 -7.21 21.41 -1.83
C ARG A 189 -8.43 22.31 -1.61
N SER A 190 -9.64 21.75 -1.72
CA SER A 190 -10.88 22.44 -1.39
C SER A 190 -10.91 22.87 0.08
N GLU A 191 -10.58 21.96 0.98
CA GLU A 191 -10.51 22.23 2.43
C GLU A 191 -9.48 23.34 2.75
N LYS A 192 -8.36 23.36 2.03
CA LYS A 192 -7.31 24.36 2.20
C LYS A 192 -7.55 25.66 1.40
N SER A 193 -8.63 25.75 0.64
CA SER A 193 -8.89 26.86 -0.31
C SER A 193 -7.73 27.11 -1.29
N GLN A 194 -7.06 26.05 -1.72
CA GLN A 194 -5.94 26.10 -2.65
C GLN A 194 -6.42 25.95 -4.10
N SER A 195 -5.80 26.69 -5.01
CA SER A 195 -5.89 26.42 -6.44
C SER A 195 -5.24 25.08 -6.79
N SER A 196 -5.59 24.50 -7.93
CA SER A 196 -4.96 23.28 -8.43
C SER A 196 -3.44 23.41 -8.58
N LYS A 197 -2.96 24.59 -8.98
CA LYS A 197 -1.52 24.89 -9.15
C LYS A 197 -0.79 24.91 -7.80
N GLU A 198 -1.34 25.57 -6.80
CA GLU A 198 -0.75 25.61 -5.45
C GLU A 198 -0.70 24.22 -4.83
N HIS A 199 -1.76 23.44 -4.99
CA HIS A 199 -1.80 22.07 -4.49
C HIS A 199 -0.78 21.17 -5.22
N LEU A 200 -0.69 21.26 -6.55
CA LEU A 200 0.30 20.50 -7.33
C LEU A 200 1.73 20.84 -6.93
N LYS A 201 2.02 22.12 -6.68
CA LYS A 201 3.31 22.57 -6.17
C LYS A 201 3.62 21.92 -4.80
N GLU A 202 2.69 21.98 -3.83
CA GLU A 202 2.84 21.33 -2.51
C GLU A 202 3.13 19.83 -2.66
N CYS A 203 2.37 19.13 -3.52
CA CYS A 203 2.58 17.71 -3.81
C CYS A 203 3.96 17.43 -4.41
N SER A 204 4.41 18.30 -5.33
CA SER A 204 5.70 18.15 -6.02
C SER A 204 6.88 18.40 -5.09
N GLU A 205 6.79 19.39 -4.20
CA GLU A 205 7.78 19.65 -3.15
C GLU A 205 7.87 18.46 -2.16
N LEU A 206 6.74 17.92 -1.74
CA LEU A 206 6.67 16.75 -0.88
C LEU A 206 7.34 15.54 -1.54
N PHE A 207 6.97 15.21 -2.78
CA PHE A 207 7.46 14.03 -3.48
C PHE A 207 8.89 14.18 -4.01
N SER A 208 9.37 15.39 -4.20
CA SER A 208 10.79 15.65 -4.46
C SER A 208 11.66 15.14 -3.30
N LYS A 209 11.23 15.33 -2.04
CA LYS A 209 11.91 14.78 -0.86
C LYS A 209 11.97 13.25 -0.89
N PHE A 210 10.90 12.58 -1.34
CA PHE A 210 10.86 11.13 -1.52
C PHE A 210 11.86 10.67 -2.60
N SER A 211 11.90 11.34 -3.75
CA SER A 211 12.83 11.00 -4.83
C SER A 211 14.30 11.13 -4.39
N LYS A 212 14.61 12.07 -3.49
CA LYS A 212 15.96 12.25 -2.91
C LYS A 212 16.38 11.08 -2.02
N VAL A 213 15.41 10.42 -1.34
CA VAL A 213 15.67 9.18 -0.59
C VAL A 213 15.87 8.02 -1.57
N ALA A 214 15.00 7.90 -2.59
CA ALA A 214 15.11 6.85 -3.61
C ALA A 214 16.43 6.89 -4.38
N GLU A 215 16.96 8.08 -4.69
CA GLU A 215 18.26 8.26 -5.35
C GLU A 215 19.41 7.58 -4.60
N LYS A 216 19.35 7.62 -3.27
CA LYS A 216 20.38 7.05 -2.39
C LYS A 216 20.15 5.59 -2.01
N ASN A 217 18.99 5.03 -2.38
CA ASN A 217 18.66 3.65 -2.07
C ASN A 217 19.00 2.74 -3.26
N SER A 218 19.99 1.87 -3.10
CA SER A 218 20.43 0.92 -4.14
C SER A 218 19.33 -0.04 -4.60
N ASN A 219 18.32 -0.26 -3.76
CA ASN A 219 17.15 -1.10 -4.04
C ASN A 219 16.01 -0.32 -4.73
N SER A 220 16.19 0.96 -5.07
CA SER A 220 15.21 1.71 -5.83
C SER A 220 15.16 1.28 -7.28
N TRP A 221 13.96 1.16 -7.85
CA TRP A 221 13.78 0.90 -9.28
C TRP A 221 14.19 2.10 -10.14
N PHE A 222 13.95 3.34 -9.65
CA PHE A 222 14.31 4.60 -10.30
C PHE A 222 15.19 5.45 -9.37
N PRO A 223 16.47 5.10 -9.16
CA PRO A 223 17.36 5.82 -8.25
C PRO A 223 17.80 7.17 -8.85
N LYS A 224 16.87 8.10 -8.95
CA LYS A 224 17.08 9.43 -9.52
C LYS A 224 16.34 10.49 -8.73
N TYR A 225 17.05 11.54 -8.32
CA TYR A 225 16.43 12.75 -7.80
C TYR A 225 15.62 13.46 -8.88
N ARG A 226 14.44 13.97 -8.50
CA ARG A 226 13.59 14.81 -9.32
C ARG A 226 13.26 16.08 -8.57
N SER A 227 13.51 17.24 -9.21
CA SER A 227 13.14 18.52 -8.62
C SER A 227 11.61 18.68 -8.58
N PRO A 228 11.08 19.58 -7.72
CA PRO A 228 9.65 19.89 -7.72
C PRO A 228 9.15 20.31 -9.10
N GLU A 229 9.92 21.12 -9.84
CA GLU A 229 9.55 21.60 -11.17
C GLU A 229 9.52 20.45 -12.20
N GLU A 230 10.45 19.45 -12.09
CA GLU A 230 10.42 18.26 -12.97
C GLU A 230 9.17 17.41 -12.70
N ILE A 231 8.73 17.33 -11.44
CA ILE A 231 7.53 16.56 -11.04
C ILE A 231 6.25 17.28 -11.45
N GLU A 232 6.20 18.59 -11.30
CA GLU A 232 5.02 19.43 -11.63
C GLU A 232 4.79 19.52 -13.14
N LYS A 233 5.87 19.67 -13.91
CA LYS A 233 5.79 19.97 -15.33
C LYS A 233 5.21 18.82 -16.15
N VAL A 234 4.13 19.09 -16.86
CA VAL A 234 3.56 18.15 -17.84
C VAL A 234 4.44 18.06 -19.07
N THR A 235 4.89 16.85 -19.40
CA THR A 235 5.72 16.52 -20.59
C THR A 235 5.30 15.16 -21.12
N ASP A 236 5.81 14.73 -22.28
CA ASP A 236 5.56 13.40 -22.84
C ASP A 236 5.95 12.26 -21.88
N SER A 237 7.04 12.44 -21.13
CA SER A 237 7.51 11.47 -20.12
C SER A 237 6.76 11.59 -18.78
N ASN A 238 6.19 12.76 -18.49
CA ASN A 238 5.45 13.09 -17.27
C ASN A 238 4.06 13.65 -17.59
N ARG A 239 3.28 12.91 -18.37
CA ARG A 239 1.93 13.33 -18.75
C ARG A 239 1.00 13.43 -17.54
N LEU A 240 -0.11 14.14 -17.67
CA LEU A 240 -1.24 14.04 -16.75
C LEU A 240 -1.75 12.58 -16.76
N VAL A 241 -2.23 12.10 -15.61
CA VAL A 241 -2.86 10.76 -15.46
C VAL A 241 -4.29 10.90 -14.98
N GLY A 242 -4.50 11.48 -13.82
CA GLY A 242 -5.79 11.89 -13.27
C GLY A 242 -5.59 13.27 -12.62
N PHE A 243 -6.32 14.28 -13.10
CA PHE A 243 -6.17 15.65 -12.63
C PHE A 243 -6.36 15.75 -11.09
N PRO A 244 -5.43 16.36 -10.34
CA PRO A 244 -4.31 17.19 -10.80
C PRO A 244 -2.97 16.47 -10.97
N TYR A 245 -2.89 15.14 -10.91
CA TYR A 245 -1.64 14.42 -10.80
C TYR A 245 -0.96 14.11 -12.14
N THR A 246 0.32 14.47 -12.23
CA THR A 246 1.23 14.00 -13.27
C THR A 246 1.69 12.57 -12.99
N LYS A 247 2.27 11.91 -13.98
CA LYS A 247 2.76 10.52 -13.87
C LYS A 247 3.76 10.32 -12.73
N TYR A 248 4.63 11.30 -12.45
CA TYR A 248 5.62 11.18 -11.38
C TYR A 248 5.05 11.30 -9.97
N LEU A 249 3.76 11.62 -9.83
CA LEU A 249 3.01 11.60 -8.59
C LEU A 249 2.18 10.30 -8.41
N ASN A 250 2.35 9.33 -9.31
CA ASN A 250 1.64 8.05 -9.28
C ASN A 250 2.61 6.90 -8.99
N SER A 251 2.14 5.89 -8.30
CA SER A 251 2.87 4.64 -8.07
C SER A 251 3.32 4.00 -9.39
N MET A 252 4.57 3.55 -9.44
CA MET A 252 5.18 2.94 -10.63
C MET A 252 5.17 1.42 -10.51
N ILE A 253 4.09 0.80 -10.98
CA ILE A 253 3.81 -0.63 -10.79
C ILE A 253 4.58 -1.56 -11.75
N ARG A 254 5.15 -1.03 -12.84
CA ARG A 254 5.87 -1.85 -13.83
C ARG A 254 7.29 -2.13 -13.37
N VAL A 255 7.43 -3.07 -12.44
CA VAL A 255 8.69 -3.46 -11.77
C VAL A 255 8.80 -4.98 -11.67
N ASN A 256 10.02 -5.49 -11.45
CA ASN A 256 10.29 -6.82 -10.90
C ASN A 256 11.05 -6.62 -9.60
N MET A 257 10.38 -6.82 -8.48
CA MET A 257 10.92 -6.61 -7.14
C MET A 257 10.38 -7.69 -6.21
N ALA A 258 11.23 -8.29 -5.38
CA ALA A 258 10.85 -9.24 -4.34
C ALA A 258 11.58 -8.95 -3.03
N SER A 259 10.92 -9.21 -1.92
CA SER A 259 11.46 -9.04 -0.57
C SER A 259 11.03 -10.20 0.31
N SER A 260 11.91 -10.60 1.22
CA SER A 260 11.66 -11.68 2.17
C SER A 260 12.17 -11.34 3.55
N MET A 261 11.50 -11.90 4.56
CA MET A 261 11.76 -11.64 5.97
C MET A 261 11.66 -12.92 6.80
N ILE A 262 12.54 -13.06 7.77
CA ILE A 262 12.51 -14.13 8.77
C ILE A 262 12.12 -13.54 10.11
N ILE A 263 11.05 -14.07 10.68
CA ILE A 263 10.57 -13.75 12.03
C ILE A 263 10.62 -15.05 12.85
N MET A 264 11.21 -14.99 14.04
CA MET A 264 11.26 -16.15 14.93
C MET A 264 10.97 -15.76 16.39
N SER A 265 10.79 -16.77 17.25
CA SER A 265 10.69 -16.53 18.69
C SER A 265 12.03 -16.07 19.27
N GLU A 266 12.00 -15.23 20.28
CA GLU A 266 13.20 -14.82 21.02
C GLU A 266 13.94 -16.03 21.59
N LYS A 267 13.20 -17.06 22.05
CA LYS A 267 13.76 -18.32 22.53
C LYS A 267 14.65 -18.97 21.44
N LEU A 268 14.07 -19.24 20.26
CA LEU A 268 14.82 -19.86 19.15
C LEU A 268 15.99 -18.99 18.71
N SER A 269 15.81 -17.66 18.67
CA SER A 269 16.87 -16.74 18.29
C SER A 269 18.08 -16.79 19.26
N LYS A 270 17.85 -17.05 20.56
CA LYS A 270 18.90 -17.29 21.55
C LYS A 270 19.56 -18.65 21.37
N GLU A 271 18.77 -19.71 21.16
CA GLU A 271 19.28 -21.08 20.91
C GLU A 271 20.18 -21.14 19.69
N LEU A 272 19.82 -20.39 18.62
CA LEU A 272 20.60 -20.26 17.40
C LEU A 272 21.73 -19.22 17.45
N ASN A 273 21.95 -18.61 18.64
CA ASN A 273 22.98 -17.59 18.85
C ASN A 273 22.91 -16.39 17.90
N ILE A 274 21.70 -15.97 17.51
CA ILE A 274 21.51 -14.76 16.70
C ILE A 274 22.01 -13.53 17.45
N SER A 275 22.93 -12.80 16.84
CA SER A 275 23.50 -11.58 17.42
C SER A 275 22.42 -10.55 17.75
N GLN A 276 22.46 -9.96 18.93
CA GLN A 276 21.52 -8.89 19.35
C GLN A 276 21.49 -7.72 18.35
N LYS A 277 22.60 -7.43 17.68
CA LYS A 277 22.68 -6.38 16.66
C LYS A 277 21.81 -6.65 15.42
N LYS A 278 21.45 -7.91 15.16
CA LYS A 278 20.58 -8.31 14.06
C LYS A 278 19.10 -8.29 14.43
N LYS A 279 18.76 -8.31 15.70
CA LYS A 279 17.39 -8.42 16.22
C LYS A 279 16.65 -7.10 16.13
N ILE A 280 15.49 -7.12 15.48
CA ILE A 280 14.54 -6.01 15.49
C ILE A 280 13.18 -6.55 15.94
N TYR A 281 12.60 -5.89 16.92
CA TYR A 281 11.32 -6.26 17.52
C TYR A 281 10.20 -5.37 17.02
N LEU A 282 9.00 -5.93 16.95
CA LEU A 282 7.79 -5.15 16.81
C LEU A 282 7.41 -4.60 18.20
N HIS A 283 7.11 -3.32 18.24
CA HIS A 283 6.69 -2.60 19.45
C HIS A 283 5.21 -2.25 19.43
N GLY A 284 4.53 -2.45 18.31
CA GLY A 284 3.11 -2.24 18.14
C GLY A 284 2.66 -2.61 16.74
N SER A 285 1.43 -3.09 16.64
CA SER A 285 0.76 -3.41 15.38
C SER A 285 -0.74 -3.19 15.53
N CYS A 286 -1.34 -2.50 14.56
CA CYS A 286 -2.79 -2.30 14.52
C CYS A 286 -3.29 -2.35 13.07
N ILE A 287 -4.42 -3.02 12.85
CA ILE A 287 -5.08 -3.17 11.56
C ILE A 287 -6.52 -2.74 11.70
N LEU A 288 -6.95 -1.74 10.92
CA LEU A 288 -8.32 -1.23 10.88
C LEU A 288 -8.72 -0.88 9.45
N ASN A 289 -10.01 -0.75 9.23
CA ASN A 289 -10.57 -0.35 7.94
C ASN A 289 -11.41 0.92 8.10
N ASP A 290 -11.33 1.81 7.12
CA ASP A 290 -12.27 2.92 6.98
C ASP A 290 -13.58 2.45 6.35
N ILE A 291 -14.58 3.33 6.29
CA ILE A 291 -15.82 3.09 5.55
C ILE A 291 -15.44 2.61 4.14
N TRP A 292 -15.92 1.40 3.79
CA TRP A 292 -15.41 0.64 2.66
C TRP A 292 -15.54 1.40 1.33
N ASN A 293 -16.74 1.88 1.03
CA ASN A 293 -17.01 2.60 -0.20
C ASN A 293 -16.66 4.08 -0.05
N VAL A 294 -15.83 4.59 -0.95
CA VAL A 294 -15.41 6.01 -0.98
C VAL A 294 -16.62 6.93 -1.12
N SER A 295 -17.57 6.55 -1.95
CA SER A 295 -18.83 7.28 -2.22
C SER A 295 -19.76 7.44 -1.02
N LYS A 296 -19.54 6.68 0.05
CA LYS A 296 -20.34 6.73 1.29
C LYS A 296 -19.64 7.45 2.43
N ARG A 297 -18.39 7.88 2.24
CA ARG A 297 -17.62 8.55 3.30
C ARG A 297 -18.15 9.95 3.55
N PRO A 298 -18.35 10.34 4.82
CA PRO A 298 -18.82 11.68 5.17
C PRO A 298 -17.82 12.76 4.75
N LYS A 299 -16.53 12.45 4.81
CA LYS A 299 -15.43 13.32 4.36
C LYS A 299 -14.35 12.51 3.66
N LEU A 300 -13.92 13.00 2.51
CA LEU A 300 -12.88 12.36 1.69
C LEU A 300 -11.45 12.61 2.21
N ILE A 301 -11.30 13.58 3.11
CA ILE A 301 -10.00 14.05 3.62
C ILE A 301 -9.64 13.51 5.00
N GLU A 302 -10.38 12.51 5.49
CA GLU A 302 -10.20 11.89 6.79
C GLU A 302 -10.02 10.38 6.64
N SER A 303 -9.22 9.81 7.55
CA SER A 303 -9.08 8.38 7.75
C SER A 303 -9.07 8.07 9.25
N PRO A 304 -10.23 7.86 9.86
CA PRO A 304 -10.33 7.43 11.26
C PRO A 304 -9.53 6.18 11.57
N ALA A 305 -9.41 5.28 10.60
CA ALA A 305 -8.62 4.06 10.75
C ALA A 305 -7.12 4.36 10.91
N ILE A 306 -6.54 5.26 10.11
CA ILE A 306 -5.13 5.67 10.28
C ILE A 306 -4.93 6.32 11.66
N LYS A 307 -5.83 7.23 12.06
CA LYS A 307 -5.76 7.91 13.34
C LYS A 307 -5.75 6.91 14.50
N LYS A 308 -6.76 6.03 14.55
CA LYS A 308 -6.89 5.02 15.62
C LYS A 308 -5.76 4.00 15.61
N CYS A 309 -5.31 3.55 14.44
CA CYS A 309 -4.11 2.70 14.35
C CYS A 309 -2.87 3.40 14.91
N GLY A 310 -2.66 4.69 14.56
CA GLY A 310 -1.55 5.48 15.06
C GLY A 310 -1.55 5.62 16.59
N GLU A 311 -2.70 5.98 17.16
CA GLU A 311 -2.90 6.09 18.62
C GLU A 311 -2.64 4.73 19.32
N GLU A 312 -3.19 3.65 18.78
CA GLU A 312 -3.07 2.30 19.34
C GLU A 312 -1.62 1.80 19.34
N VAL A 313 -0.90 1.90 18.21
CA VAL A 313 0.49 1.40 18.15
C VAL A 313 1.45 2.21 19.01
N LEU A 314 1.22 3.51 19.16
CA LEU A 314 2.00 4.35 20.09
C LEU A 314 1.75 3.96 21.55
N SER A 315 0.49 3.65 21.89
CA SER A 315 0.10 3.13 23.20
C SER A 315 0.77 1.78 23.49
N GLN A 316 0.71 0.83 22.55
CA GLN A 316 1.38 -0.48 22.67
C GLN A 316 2.89 -0.31 22.86
N ALA A 317 3.52 0.55 22.07
CA ALA A 317 4.95 0.83 22.15
C ALA A 317 5.36 1.65 23.38
N GLN A 318 4.41 2.24 24.10
CA GLN A 318 4.62 3.14 25.24
C GLN A 318 5.53 4.33 24.89
N VAL A 319 5.32 4.91 23.69
CA VAL A 319 6.10 6.05 23.20
C VAL A 319 5.19 7.12 22.59
N SER A 320 5.70 8.36 22.49
CA SER A 320 5.05 9.43 21.76
C SER A 320 5.48 9.45 20.29
N MET A 321 4.74 10.17 19.45
CA MET A 321 5.08 10.40 18.03
C MET A 321 6.47 11.05 17.86
N ASP A 322 6.89 11.89 18.79
CA ASP A 322 8.23 12.54 18.78
C ASP A 322 9.37 11.53 18.98
N SER A 323 9.09 10.38 19.59
CA SER A 323 10.07 9.31 19.76
C SER A 323 10.36 8.55 18.47
N ILE A 324 9.48 8.62 17.48
CA ILE A 324 9.64 7.96 16.19
C ILE A 324 10.71 8.72 15.38
N SER A 325 11.79 8.03 15.04
CA SER A 325 12.93 8.62 14.34
C SER A 325 12.87 8.41 12.83
N TYR A 326 12.16 7.37 12.36
CA TYR A 326 12.07 6.99 10.96
C TYR A 326 10.64 6.63 10.60
N PHE A 327 10.23 7.07 9.42
CA PHE A 327 8.92 6.74 8.85
C PHE A 327 9.07 6.05 7.50
N ASP A 328 8.10 5.21 7.16
CA ASP A 328 7.74 4.91 5.78
C ASP A 328 6.23 5.05 5.65
N ILE A 329 5.80 6.24 5.24
CA ILE A 329 4.38 6.53 5.01
C ILE A 329 4.01 6.01 3.63
N TYR A 330 2.95 5.20 3.55
CA TYR A 330 2.50 4.60 2.29
C TYR A 330 2.18 5.68 1.25
N SER A 331 2.92 5.70 0.16
CA SER A 331 3.01 6.84 -0.76
C SER A 331 2.60 6.48 -2.19
N CYS A 332 1.50 5.74 -2.35
CA CYS A 332 0.99 5.45 -3.69
C CYS A 332 0.63 6.73 -4.47
N PHE A 333 0.14 7.75 -3.77
CA PHE A 333 -0.20 9.09 -4.28
C PHE A 333 0.03 10.14 -3.18
N PRO A 334 0.21 11.44 -3.54
CA PRO A 334 0.39 12.49 -2.54
C PRO A 334 -0.75 12.59 -1.53
N SER A 335 -2.02 12.47 -1.97
CA SER A 335 -3.18 12.53 -1.06
C SER A 335 -3.15 11.44 0.01
N ALA A 336 -2.63 10.26 -0.28
CA ALA A 336 -2.46 9.21 0.74
C ALA A 336 -1.47 9.64 1.83
N VAL A 337 -0.36 10.27 1.44
CA VAL A 337 0.64 10.79 2.38
C VAL A 337 0.10 11.95 3.19
N GLN A 338 -0.57 12.92 2.52
CA GLN A 338 -1.12 14.12 3.17
C GLN A 338 -2.20 13.76 4.21
N ILE A 339 -3.10 12.81 3.88
CA ILE A 339 -4.12 12.32 4.83
C ILE A 339 -3.45 11.58 5.99
N ALA A 340 -2.49 10.68 5.72
CA ALA A 340 -1.78 9.98 6.78
C ALA A 340 -1.03 10.94 7.71
N MET A 341 -0.36 11.96 7.18
CA MET A 341 0.30 13.00 7.97
C MET A 341 -0.68 13.75 8.88
N LYS A 342 -1.83 14.16 8.32
CA LYS A 342 -2.89 14.83 9.08
C LYS A 342 -3.37 13.95 10.25
N GLU A 343 -3.71 12.70 9.97
CA GLU A 343 -4.25 11.78 10.98
C GLU A 343 -3.22 11.38 12.05
N LEU A 344 -1.94 11.35 11.70
CA LEU A 344 -0.83 11.08 12.62
C LEU A 344 -0.25 12.35 13.27
N SER A 345 -0.87 13.51 13.04
CA SER A 345 -0.40 14.82 13.55
C SER A 345 1.05 15.15 13.16
N LEU A 346 1.46 14.75 11.95
CA LEU A 346 2.75 15.10 11.37
C LEU A 346 2.62 16.39 10.55
N ASN A 347 3.52 17.34 10.78
CA ASN A 347 3.54 18.59 10.04
C ASN A 347 4.34 18.48 8.74
N LEU A 348 4.04 19.33 7.75
CA LEU A 348 4.76 19.40 6.47
C LEU A 348 6.21 19.87 6.62
N ASP A 349 6.51 20.59 7.69
CA ASP A 349 7.84 21.07 8.08
C ASP A 349 8.59 20.11 9.00
N ASP A 350 8.03 18.92 9.28
CA ASP A 350 8.74 17.89 10.03
C ASP A 350 10.05 17.52 9.29
N ASN A 351 11.17 17.68 9.99
CA ASN A 351 12.48 17.43 9.43
C ASN A 351 12.82 15.93 9.28
N ARG A 352 12.00 15.05 9.87
CA ARG A 352 12.19 13.60 9.74
C ARG A 352 11.77 13.14 8.34
N PRO A 353 12.60 12.34 7.65
CA PRO A 353 12.17 11.77 6.37
C PRO A 353 10.91 10.92 6.54
N LEU A 354 9.89 11.17 5.72
CA LEU A 354 8.62 10.44 5.71
C LEU A 354 8.71 9.07 5.02
N THR A 355 9.88 8.72 4.51
CA THR A 355 10.13 7.44 3.85
C THR A 355 11.56 6.97 4.10
N VAL A 356 11.75 5.67 4.27
CA VAL A 356 13.07 5.02 4.29
C VAL A 356 13.39 4.36 2.95
N THR A 357 12.38 4.07 2.12
CA THR A 357 12.54 3.47 0.79
C THR A 357 12.77 4.52 -0.30
N GLY A 358 11.99 5.59 -0.30
CA GLY A 358 11.89 6.59 -1.36
C GLY A 358 10.51 6.66 -2.02
N GLY A 359 9.55 5.84 -1.56
CA GLY A 359 8.14 5.85 -1.96
C GLY A 359 7.83 5.16 -3.29
N LEU A 360 6.58 4.76 -3.46
CA LEU A 360 6.11 3.96 -4.59
C LEU A 360 6.36 4.57 -5.98
N PRO A 361 6.36 5.90 -6.19
CA PRO A 361 6.67 6.48 -7.50
C PRO A 361 8.14 6.36 -7.92
N TYR A 362 9.07 6.30 -6.96
CA TYR A 362 10.52 6.38 -7.24
C TYR A 362 11.26 5.11 -6.80
N PHE A 363 10.98 4.60 -5.61
CA PHE A 363 11.50 3.32 -5.17
C PHE A 363 10.97 2.18 -6.06
N GLY A 364 9.71 2.26 -6.43
CA GLY A 364 8.95 1.26 -7.18
C GLY A 364 7.74 0.79 -6.37
N GLY A 365 6.67 0.45 -7.08
CA GLY A 365 5.40 0.01 -6.51
C GLY A 365 5.13 -1.47 -6.83
N PRO A 366 5.75 -2.43 -6.15
CA PRO A 366 5.55 -3.85 -6.40
C PRO A 366 4.19 -4.34 -5.86
N GLY A 367 3.11 -3.84 -6.43
CA GLY A 367 1.75 -4.26 -6.13
C GLY A 367 1.43 -4.30 -4.64
N ASN A 368 1.01 -5.44 -4.16
CA ASN A 368 0.68 -5.66 -2.75
C ASN A 368 1.92 -5.72 -1.83
N ALA A 369 3.12 -5.96 -2.38
CA ALA A 369 4.31 -6.29 -1.61
C ALA A 369 5.15 -5.07 -1.15
N TYR A 370 4.76 -3.82 -1.48
CA TYR A 370 5.60 -2.65 -1.19
C TYR A 370 6.03 -2.55 0.28
N THR A 371 5.14 -2.80 1.23
CA THR A 371 5.50 -2.66 2.66
C THR A 371 6.39 -3.80 3.19
N MET A 372 6.66 -4.87 2.41
CA MET A 372 7.78 -5.79 2.69
C MET A 372 9.11 -5.03 2.59
N PHE A 373 9.29 -4.25 1.51
CA PHE A 373 10.49 -3.44 1.29
C PHE A 373 10.63 -2.32 2.32
N SER A 374 9.52 -1.68 2.68
CA SER A 374 9.49 -0.70 3.79
C SER A 374 10.01 -1.33 5.08
N SER A 375 9.56 -2.56 5.39
CA SER A 375 9.98 -3.30 6.58
C SER A 375 11.45 -3.71 6.51
N SER A 376 11.92 -4.21 5.37
CA SER A 376 13.33 -4.58 5.17
C SER A 376 14.26 -3.38 5.30
N GLU A 377 13.93 -2.24 4.67
CA GLU A 377 14.71 -1.00 4.81
C GLU A 377 14.68 -0.44 6.23
N MET A 378 13.53 -0.51 6.89
CA MET A 378 13.39 -0.10 8.29
C MET A 378 14.27 -0.96 9.21
N VAL A 379 14.27 -2.29 9.02
CA VAL A 379 15.13 -3.22 9.76
C VAL A 379 16.61 -2.87 9.56
N ARG A 380 17.06 -2.67 8.31
CA ARG A 380 18.45 -2.26 8.01
C ARG A 380 18.81 -0.91 8.66
N LYS A 381 17.88 0.04 8.63
CA LYS A 381 18.05 1.37 9.22
C LYS A 381 18.19 1.30 10.73
N LEU A 382 17.34 0.51 11.39
CA LEU A 382 17.35 0.34 12.85
C LEU A 382 18.53 -0.51 13.33
N ARG A 383 19.00 -1.49 12.54
CA ARG A 383 20.26 -2.23 12.84
C ARG A 383 21.49 -1.32 12.83
N LYS A 384 21.54 -0.35 11.91
CA LYS A 384 22.61 0.66 11.86
C LYS A 384 22.49 1.73 12.95
N ASN A 385 21.26 2.03 13.38
CA ASN A 385 20.95 3.09 14.34
C ASN A 385 20.17 2.49 15.51
N GLN A 386 20.87 1.77 16.36
CA GLN A 386 20.30 1.07 17.52
C GLN A 386 19.51 2.01 18.44
N ASN A 387 18.53 1.47 19.15
CA ASN A 387 17.70 2.19 20.14
C ASN A 387 16.79 3.30 19.57
N LYS A 388 16.59 3.34 18.24
CA LYS A 388 15.61 4.21 17.58
C LYS A 388 14.32 3.46 17.31
N TYR A 389 13.24 4.23 17.10
CA TYR A 389 11.95 3.69 16.68
C TYR A 389 11.67 4.07 15.24
N GLY A 390 11.08 3.15 14.51
CA GLY A 390 10.59 3.37 13.15
C GLY A 390 9.12 3.00 13.04
N MET A 391 8.34 3.80 12.31
CA MET A 391 6.93 3.54 12.04
C MET A 391 6.71 3.33 10.54
N ILE A 392 5.92 2.30 10.20
CA ILE A 392 5.48 2.02 8.84
C ILE A 392 3.96 2.11 8.81
N THR A 393 3.43 2.87 7.86
CA THR A 393 2.01 2.83 7.52
C THR A 393 1.80 2.01 6.25
N ALA A 394 0.71 1.28 6.20
CA ALA A 394 0.30 0.52 5.04
C ALA A 394 -1.14 0.84 4.67
N ASN A 395 -1.42 0.87 3.37
CA ASN A 395 -2.70 1.27 2.83
C ASN A 395 -3.08 0.35 1.67
N SER A 396 -4.37 0.05 1.55
CA SER A 396 -4.90 -0.76 0.48
C SER A 396 -6.21 -0.20 -0.06
N TRP A 397 -6.49 -0.56 -1.32
CA TRP A 397 -7.58 -0.02 -2.10
C TRP A 397 -7.52 1.52 -2.11
N PHE A 398 -8.58 2.20 -1.73
CA PHE A 398 -8.71 3.65 -1.82
C PHE A 398 -8.74 4.27 -0.42
N LEU A 399 -7.63 4.19 0.33
CA LEU A 399 -7.58 4.54 1.77
C LEU A 399 -8.67 3.76 2.53
N THR A 400 -8.75 2.44 2.30
CA THR A 400 -9.83 1.62 2.87
C THR A 400 -9.29 0.69 3.95
N LYS A 401 -8.25 -0.09 3.67
CA LYS A 401 -7.63 -1.01 4.64
C LYS A 401 -6.29 -0.45 5.07
N HIS A 402 -6.06 -0.40 6.36
CA HIS A 402 -4.84 0.16 6.93
C HIS A 402 -4.17 -0.82 7.87
N ALA A 403 -2.85 -0.69 7.98
CA ALA A 403 -2.06 -1.30 9.04
C ALA A 403 -0.93 -0.34 9.41
N ILE A 404 -0.60 -0.24 10.70
CA ILE A 404 0.53 0.52 11.19
C ILE A 404 1.34 -0.35 12.13
N ASN A 405 2.66 -0.38 11.94
CA ASN A 405 3.59 -1.12 12.78
C ASN A 405 4.72 -0.21 13.28
N ILE A 406 5.15 -0.43 14.53
CA ILE A 406 6.33 0.21 15.11
C ILE A 406 7.42 -0.84 15.33
N PHE A 407 8.65 -0.50 14.94
CA PHE A 407 9.84 -1.35 15.02
C PHE A 407 10.93 -0.69 15.85
N SER A 408 11.69 -1.49 16.61
CA SER A 408 12.91 -1.03 17.29
C SER A 408 13.87 -2.18 17.57
N SER A 409 15.14 -1.86 17.78
CA SER A 409 16.13 -2.80 18.34
C SER A 409 16.09 -2.90 19.88
N LYS A 410 15.29 -2.06 20.54
CA LYS A 410 15.07 -2.15 22.00
C LYS A 410 14.24 -3.38 22.33
N ALA A 411 14.33 -3.83 23.58
CA ALA A 411 13.38 -4.80 24.10
C ALA A 411 11.96 -4.19 24.05
N PRO A 412 10.98 -4.89 23.49
CA PRO A 412 9.62 -4.38 23.42
C PRO A 412 8.96 -4.43 24.81
N PRO A 413 7.95 -3.59 25.07
CA PRO A 413 7.04 -3.81 26.19
C PRO A 413 6.28 -5.14 25.98
N GLU A 414 5.57 -5.58 27.00
CA GLU A 414 4.67 -6.72 26.87
C GLU A 414 3.49 -6.33 25.97
N ILE A 415 3.33 -7.06 24.85
CA ILE A 415 2.26 -6.86 23.88
C ILE A 415 1.40 -8.10 23.86
N ASP A 416 0.10 -7.92 24.03
CA ASP A 416 -0.88 -8.99 23.82
C ASP A 416 -1.19 -9.12 22.32
N TRP A 417 -0.53 -10.05 21.64
CA TRP A 417 -0.75 -10.32 20.23
C TRP A 417 -2.11 -10.97 19.90
N ASN A 418 -2.87 -11.41 20.92
CA ASN A 418 -4.25 -11.86 20.77
C ASN A 418 -5.27 -10.72 20.82
N GLN A 419 -4.81 -9.50 21.09
CA GLN A 419 -5.68 -8.33 21.08
C GLN A 419 -6.40 -8.25 19.72
N ASN A 420 -7.71 -8.16 19.77
CA ASN A 420 -8.52 -7.86 18.60
C ASN A 420 -8.95 -6.38 18.65
N PHE A 421 -8.97 -5.75 17.50
CA PHE A 421 -9.31 -4.34 17.37
C PHE A 421 -10.80 -4.11 17.09
N GLN A 422 -11.66 -5.09 17.39
CA GLN A 422 -13.10 -5.04 17.09
C GLN A 422 -13.80 -3.83 17.74
N LYS A 423 -13.38 -3.40 18.94
CA LYS A 423 -13.94 -2.21 19.57
C LYS A 423 -13.62 -0.97 18.75
N LEU A 424 -12.36 -0.80 18.36
CA LEU A 424 -11.92 0.35 17.54
C LEU A 424 -12.59 0.32 16.15
N GLN A 425 -12.71 -0.88 15.55
CA GLN A 425 -13.40 -1.01 14.27
C GLN A 425 -14.88 -0.65 14.38
N LYS A 426 -15.59 -1.11 15.41
CA LYS A 426 -17.00 -0.75 15.64
C LYS A 426 -17.20 0.76 15.81
N GLU A 427 -16.27 1.46 16.42
CA GLU A 427 -16.32 2.93 16.53
C GLU A 427 -16.21 3.61 15.16
N ILE A 428 -15.44 3.03 14.23
CA ILE A 428 -15.36 3.51 12.84
C ILE A 428 -16.65 3.17 12.08
N ASP A 429 -17.12 1.93 12.19
CA ASP A 429 -18.30 1.42 11.48
C ASP A 429 -19.60 2.11 11.93
N SER A 430 -19.65 2.62 13.17
CA SER A 430 -20.79 3.36 13.72
C SER A 430 -20.86 4.82 13.29
N ARG A 431 -19.86 5.33 12.55
CA ARG A 431 -19.90 6.70 12.03
C ARG A 431 -21.02 6.84 11.02
N GLU A 432 -21.68 8.00 11.06
CA GLU A 432 -22.68 8.36 10.07
C GLU A 432 -22.08 8.30 8.66
N ILE A 433 -22.76 7.63 7.75
CA ILE A 433 -22.41 7.59 6.33
C ILE A 433 -23.23 8.62 5.56
N LYS A 434 -22.68 9.10 4.45
CA LYS A 434 -23.46 9.95 3.53
C LYS A 434 -24.63 9.16 2.93
N ASN A 435 -25.79 9.80 2.88
CA ASN A 435 -26.90 9.29 2.08
C ASN A 435 -26.47 9.30 0.61
N PHE A 436 -26.37 8.12 0.02
CA PHE A 436 -25.88 7.94 -1.35
C PHE A 436 -27.05 7.68 -2.30
N ASN A 437 -27.24 8.55 -3.27
CA ASN A 437 -28.27 8.45 -4.29
C ASN A 437 -27.70 7.75 -5.53
N GLN A 438 -28.20 6.54 -5.81
CA GLN A 438 -27.76 5.73 -6.96
C GLN A 438 -28.36 6.22 -8.29
N THR A 439 -29.50 6.88 -8.25
CA THR A 439 -30.28 7.36 -9.41
C THR A 439 -30.54 8.85 -9.33
N PRO A 440 -29.50 9.69 -9.21
CA PRO A 440 -29.66 11.12 -9.03
C PRO A 440 -30.26 11.78 -10.28
N ASN A 441 -31.19 12.72 -10.07
CA ASN A 441 -31.76 13.57 -11.12
C ASN A 441 -31.96 14.97 -10.59
N GLY A 442 -31.65 15.98 -11.41
CA GLY A 442 -31.86 17.38 -11.10
C GLY A 442 -30.57 18.17 -10.91
N LEU A 443 -30.64 19.25 -10.13
CA LEU A 443 -29.51 20.13 -9.89
C LEU A 443 -28.58 19.53 -8.80
N GLY A 444 -27.31 19.56 -9.07
CA GLY A 444 -26.27 19.11 -8.14
C GLY A 444 -25.06 20.04 -8.14
N LYS A 445 -24.19 19.86 -7.16
CA LYS A 445 -22.97 20.65 -6.97
C LYS A 445 -21.77 19.72 -6.85
N ILE A 446 -20.68 20.01 -7.56
CA ILE A 446 -19.42 19.27 -7.48
C ILE A 446 -18.79 19.46 -6.09
N THR A 447 -18.56 18.38 -5.35
CA THR A 447 -17.81 18.38 -4.09
C THR A 447 -16.38 17.90 -4.26
N SER A 448 -16.15 16.99 -5.21
CA SER A 448 -14.82 16.62 -5.68
C SER A 448 -14.89 16.01 -7.07
N TYR A 449 -13.77 15.99 -7.80
CA TYR A 449 -13.72 15.48 -9.16
C TYR A 449 -12.31 15.06 -9.58
N THR A 450 -12.21 14.40 -10.72
CA THR A 450 -10.99 14.24 -11.49
C THR A 450 -11.30 14.21 -12.99
N ILE A 451 -10.30 14.52 -13.81
CA ILE A 451 -10.32 14.32 -15.26
C ILE A 451 -9.26 13.28 -15.58
N VAL A 452 -9.69 12.18 -16.17
CA VAL A 452 -8.82 11.06 -16.52
C VAL A 452 -8.20 11.30 -17.89
N GLN A 453 -6.87 11.13 -17.96
CA GLN A 453 -6.13 11.20 -19.21
C GLN A 453 -5.58 9.83 -19.59
N GLY A 454 -5.98 9.36 -20.76
CA GLY A 454 -5.37 8.22 -21.43
C GLY A 454 -3.98 8.53 -21.97
N ARG A 455 -3.54 7.74 -22.94
CA ARG A 455 -2.18 7.93 -23.49
C ARG A 455 -2.02 9.21 -24.32
N LYS A 456 -3.07 9.60 -25.05
CA LYS A 456 -3.02 10.74 -25.98
C LYS A 456 -4.01 11.85 -25.60
N ASN A 457 -5.21 11.48 -25.19
CA ASN A 457 -6.35 12.39 -25.01
C ASN A 457 -6.91 12.31 -23.60
N LEU A 458 -7.61 13.36 -23.18
CA LEU A 458 -8.52 13.31 -22.03
C LEU A 458 -9.69 12.39 -22.39
N GLU A 459 -10.11 11.55 -21.45
CA GLU A 459 -11.12 10.51 -21.74
C GLU A 459 -12.48 10.85 -21.14
N TYR A 460 -12.52 11.18 -19.87
CA TYR A 460 -13.76 11.50 -19.14
C TYR A 460 -13.45 12.20 -17.80
N GLY A 461 -14.50 12.80 -17.22
CA GLY A 461 -14.50 13.25 -15.84
C GLY A 461 -15.20 12.26 -14.91
N ILE A 462 -14.77 12.22 -13.66
CA ILE A 462 -15.47 11.57 -12.55
C ILE A 462 -15.78 12.65 -11.52
N VAL A 463 -17.05 12.73 -11.10
CA VAL A 463 -17.54 13.71 -10.14
C VAL A 463 -18.14 12.98 -8.95
N ILE A 464 -17.76 13.39 -7.75
CA ILE A 464 -18.57 13.22 -6.54
C ILE A 464 -19.28 14.53 -6.32
N GLY A 465 -20.60 14.49 -6.21
CA GLY A 465 -21.44 15.68 -6.06
C GLY A 465 -22.48 15.50 -4.96
N GLU A 466 -23.13 16.60 -4.62
CA GLU A 466 -24.21 16.66 -3.64
C GLU A 466 -25.44 17.31 -4.27
N LEU A 467 -26.63 16.71 -4.10
CA LEU A 467 -27.91 17.27 -4.47
C LEU A 467 -28.39 18.27 -3.40
N ASP A 468 -29.47 19.00 -3.69
CA ASP A 468 -30.07 19.97 -2.74
C ASP A 468 -30.57 19.31 -1.44
N ASP A 469 -30.98 18.02 -1.50
CA ASP A 469 -31.38 17.23 -0.33
C ASP A 469 -30.19 16.69 0.49
N LYS A 470 -28.98 17.11 0.16
CA LYS A 470 -27.71 16.68 0.78
C LYS A 470 -27.33 15.24 0.49
N SER A 471 -28.04 14.52 -0.35
CA SER A 471 -27.60 13.19 -0.79
C SER A 471 -26.40 13.33 -1.73
N GLN A 472 -25.43 12.41 -1.56
CA GLN A 472 -24.23 12.34 -2.37
C GLN A 472 -24.47 11.46 -3.60
N PHE A 473 -23.88 11.81 -4.72
CA PHE A 473 -23.91 11.01 -5.94
C PHE A 473 -22.53 10.88 -6.58
N ILE A 474 -22.38 9.89 -7.44
CA ILE A 474 -21.29 9.78 -8.41
C ILE A 474 -21.87 9.97 -9.80
N ALA A 475 -21.17 10.70 -10.65
CA ALA A 475 -21.51 10.84 -12.05
C ALA A 475 -20.25 10.99 -12.91
N ASN A 476 -20.37 10.74 -14.21
CA ASN A 476 -19.32 10.99 -15.18
C ASN A 476 -19.63 12.24 -16.00
N ILE A 477 -18.58 12.95 -16.41
CA ILE A 477 -18.65 13.94 -17.46
C ILE A 477 -18.06 13.31 -18.70
N LEU A 478 -18.92 13.11 -19.70
CA LEU A 478 -18.55 12.65 -21.03
C LEU A 478 -18.64 13.85 -21.95
N GLY A 479 -17.56 14.18 -22.61
CA GLY A 479 -17.54 15.36 -23.45
C GLY A 479 -16.39 15.33 -24.46
N ASP A 480 -16.36 16.37 -25.28
CA ASP A 480 -15.26 16.57 -26.21
C ASP A 480 -13.98 17.03 -25.50
N GLN A 481 -12.87 17.04 -26.23
CA GLN A 481 -11.57 17.43 -25.71
C GLN A 481 -11.55 18.89 -25.22
N SER A 482 -12.35 19.78 -25.82
CA SER A 482 -12.42 21.18 -25.46
C SER A 482 -13.02 21.36 -24.05
N LEU A 483 -14.14 20.69 -23.79
CA LEU A 483 -14.80 20.70 -22.47
C LEU A 483 -13.88 20.12 -21.41
N LEU A 484 -13.34 18.92 -21.61
CA LEU A 484 -12.48 18.25 -20.65
C LEU A 484 -11.20 19.05 -20.38
N LYS A 485 -10.66 19.75 -21.39
CA LYS A 485 -9.52 20.64 -21.21
C LYS A 485 -9.88 21.85 -20.36
N LYS A 486 -10.98 22.52 -20.64
CA LYS A 486 -11.49 23.62 -19.78
C LYS A 486 -11.60 23.18 -18.32
N MET A 487 -12.04 21.95 -18.07
CA MET A 487 -12.17 21.40 -16.71
C MET A 487 -10.84 21.20 -15.99
N THR A 488 -9.73 21.12 -16.68
CA THR A 488 -8.39 21.10 -16.05
C THR A 488 -7.81 22.50 -15.82
N GLU A 489 -8.36 23.52 -16.47
CA GLU A 489 -7.91 24.91 -16.41
C GLU A 489 -8.75 25.78 -15.46
N LEU A 490 -10.04 25.43 -15.31
CA LEU A 490 -11.00 26.16 -14.48
C LEU A 490 -11.15 25.50 -13.09
N GLU A 491 -11.58 26.30 -12.11
CA GLU A 491 -11.96 25.78 -10.79
C GLU A 491 -13.39 25.23 -10.85
N LEU A 492 -13.53 23.91 -10.67
CA LEU A 492 -14.85 23.27 -10.73
C LEU A 492 -15.41 22.87 -9.36
N LEU A 493 -14.63 22.98 -8.30
CA LEU A 493 -15.16 22.72 -6.96
C LEU A 493 -16.26 23.74 -6.64
N GLY A 494 -17.43 23.24 -6.27
CA GLY A 494 -18.59 24.08 -6.03
C GLY A 494 -19.41 24.44 -7.27
N THR A 495 -18.96 24.08 -8.47
CA THR A 495 -19.75 24.32 -9.70
C THR A 495 -21.05 23.53 -9.66
N LYS A 496 -22.14 24.21 -10.01
CA LYS A 496 -23.46 23.60 -10.19
C LYS A 496 -23.58 22.95 -11.57
N GLY A 497 -24.56 22.08 -11.71
CA GLY A 497 -24.88 21.45 -12.98
C GLY A 497 -26.03 20.48 -12.84
N GLU A 498 -26.49 19.97 -13.97
CA GLU A 498 -27.54 18.97 -14.03
C GLU A 498 -26.96 17.58 -13.95
N VAL A 499 -27.47 16.73 -13.06
CA VAL A 499 -27.21 15.31 -13.05
C VAL A 499 -28.40 14.53 -13.58
N ILE A 500 -28.13 13.57 -14.45
CA ILE A 500 -29.15 12.73 -15.10
C ILE A 500 -28.73 11.27 -14.92
N CYS A 501 -29.61 10.46 -14.35
CA CYS A 501 -29.45 9.01 -14.32
C CYS A 501 -29.81 8.42 -15.67
N THR A 502 -28.90 7.68 -16.29
CA THR A 502 -29.16 6.90 -17.49
C THR A 502 -29.08 5.39 -17.20
N SER A 503 -29.49 4.56 -18.16
CA SER A 503 -29.40 3.10 -18.01
C SER A 503 -27.96 2.60 -17.83
N GLU A 504 -26.97 3.31 -18.38
CA GLU A 504 -25.55 2.93 -18.27
C GLU A 504 -24.90 3.49 -17.03
N ARG A 505 -25.09 4.80 -16.75
CA ARG A 505 -24.45 5.52 -15.63
C ARG A 505 -25.06 6.89 -15.41
N ASN A 506 -24.74 7.54 -14.31
CA ASN A 506 -25.12 8.93 -14.07
C ASN A 506 -24.19 9.86 -14.85
N ILE A 507 -24.74 10.87 -15.50
CA ILE A 507 -24.02 11.89 -16.27
C ILE A 507 -24.21 13.25 -15.60
N PHE A 508 -23.14 14.00 -15.44
CA PHE A 508 -23.16 15.35 -14.92
C PHE A 508 -22.82 16.34 -16.04
N LYS A 509 -23.64 17.35 -16.19
CA LYS A 509 -23.45 18.48 -17.13
C LYS A 509 -23.18 19.74 -16.32
N PRO A 510 -21.91 20.16 -16.16
CA PRO A 510 -21.57 21.35 -15.39
C PRO A 510 -22.05 22.62 -16.10
N GLU A 511 -22.53 23.61 -15.33
CA GLU A 511 -22.74 24.96 -15.79
C GLU A 511 -21.41 25.68 -15.92
N ILE A 512 -20.71 25.47 -17.03
CA ILE A 512 -19.45 26.14 -17.34
C ILE A 512 -19.75 27.25 -18.32
N LEU A 513 -19.57 28.51 -17.87
CA LEU A 513 -19.72 29.72 -18.66
C LEU A 513 -18.66 29.84 -19.77
#